data_1aab9092b20622de634797d99fd95e57
#
_entry.id   1aab9092b20622de634797d99fd95e57
#
_cell.length_a   1.000
_cell.length_b   1.000
_cell.length_c   1.000
_cell.angle_alpha   90.00
_cell.angle_beta   90.00
_cell.angle_gamma   90.00
#
_symmetry.space_group_name_H-M   'P 1'
#
loop_
_entity.id
_entity.type
_entity.pdbx_description
1 polymer ?
#
loop_
_entity_poly.entity_id
_entity_poly.type
_entity_poly.pdbx_seq_one_letter_code
_entity_poly.pdbx_strand_id
1 'polypeptide(L)'
;IDPIVYNKMEYFFDSNYGNPSSLHWMGVSSKKAVNKSRALIANGLGCDSNEIIFTSGATESINMAIKGIVASSNKTKKHIITFQTEHKAVLDTCDYLENNDVEVEYLTVDENGFINTNDIIDKIKKETILVTVLHGNNEIGTVQPIKIIGEICQNANVPLFVDAAQTFGKIPINVNEMGIAMMAASSHKIYGPKGIGFLYKTNKILIDPLIHGGGHEHGLRSGTLNVSGIVGLGEAFNRINELRERENEKMNTQINSLLESFNIAGLDYLINGPENNRIPGNINICLKGVDADWLTTMLPDIAIARGSACTSETLQPSHVLRAIGLSD
;
A
#
# COMPACT_ATOMS: atom_id res chain seq x y z
N ILE A 1 -8.89 -2.26 -15.43
CA ILE A 1 -8.55 -3.70 -15.26
C ILE A 1 -7.91 -4.18 -16.56
N ASP A 2 -6.80 -4.93 -16.43
CA ASP A 2 -6.19 -5.63 -17.59
C ASP A 2 -7.20 -6.61 -18.21
N PRO A 3 -7.37 -6.66 -19.54
CA PRO A 3 -8.34 -7.55 -20.19
C PRO A 3 -8.16 -9.03 -19.86
N ILE A 4 -6.91 -9.50 -19.68
CA ILE A 4 -6.63 -10.90 -19.31
C ILE A 4 -7.10 -11.16 -17.87
N VAL A 5 -6.90 -10.20 -16.97
CA VAL A 5 -7.40 -10.27 -15.59
C VAL A 5 -8.93 -10.35 -15.59
N TYR A 6 -9.59 -9.49 -16.36
CA TYR A 6 -11.05 -9.50 -16.49
C TYR A 6 -11.58 -10.87 -16.96
N ASN A 7 -11.02 -11.43 -18.02
CA ASN A 7 -11.41 -12.73 -18.55
C ASN A 7 -11.25 -13.88 -17.54
N LYS A 8 -10.23 -13.80 -16.66
CA LYS A 8 -10.07 -14.79 -15.58
C LYS A 8 -11.12 -14.64 -14.48
N MET A 9 -11.59 -13.43 -14.23
CA MET A 9 -12.63 -13.16 -13.23
C MET A 9 -14.01 -13.60 -13.72
N GLU A 10 -14.30 -13.43 -15.01
CA GLU A 10 -15.62 -13.64 -15.62
C GLU A 10 -16.21 -15.01 -15.28
N TYR A 11 -15.41 -16.06 -15.36
CA TYR A 11 -15.82 -17.43 -15.02
C TYR A 11 -16.40 -17.56 -13.60
N PHE A 12 -15.94 -16.75 -12.65
CA PHE A 12 -16.37 -16.76 -11.26
C PHE A 12 -17.54 -15.81 -10.96
N PHE A 13 -17.99 -15.04 -11.93
CA PHE A 13 -19.24 -14.27 -11.85
C PHE A 13 -20.46 -15.06 -12.31
N ASP A 14 -20.28 -15.98 -13.24
CA ASP A 14 -21.36 -16.71 -13.92
C ASP A 14 -21.24 -18.22 -13.69
N SER A 15 -20.29 -18.85 -14.37
CA SER A 15 -20.26 -20.31 -14.50
C SER A 15 -19.87 -21.06 -13.23
N ASN A 16 -19.13 -20.44 -12.31
CA ASN A 16 -18.68 -21.04 -11.05
C ASN A 16 -18.86 -20.11 -9.85
N TYR A 17 -20.08 -19.76 -9.54
CA TYR A 17 -20.47 -18.90 -8.41
C TYR A 17 -20.56 -19.70 -7.09
N GLY A 18 -19.56 -20.52 -6.79
CA GLY A 18 -19.54 -21.40 -5.61
C GLY A 18 -18.90 -20.75 -4.39
N ASN A 19 -19.52 -20.95 -3.21
CA ASN A 19 -18.90 -20.56 -1.93
C ASN A 19 -17.69 -21.48 -1.64
N PRO A 20 -16.47 -20.98 -1.45
CA PRO A 20 -15.26 -21.77 -1.18
C PRO A 20 -15.34 -22.66 0.07
N SER A 21 -16.28 -22.37 0.98
CA SER A 21 -16.52 -23.18 2.18
C SER A 21 -17.42 -24.40 1.94
N SER A 22 -18.08 -24.49 0.77
CA SER A 22 -18.97 -25.59 0.42
C SER A 22 -18.20 -26.82 -0.06
N LEU A 23 -18.70 -28.02 0.30
CA LEU A 23 -18.06 -29.29 -0.05
C LEU A 23 -18.41 -29.83 -1.42
N HIS A 24 -19.44 -29.28 -2.07
CA HIS A 24 -19.80 -29.68 -3.44
C HIS A 24 -18.80 -29.13 -4.47
N TRP A 25 -18.86 -29.66 -5.70
CA TRP A 25 -17.87 -29.42 -6.73
C TRP A 25 -17.61 -27.93 -7.05
N MET A 26 -18.65 -27.08 -7.04
CA MET A 26 -18.50 -25.63 -7.26
C MET A 26 -17.70 -24.96 -6.14
N GLY A 27 -17.98 -25.30 -4.88
CA GLY A 27 -17.21 -24.76 -3.74
C GLY A 27 -15.76 -25.22 -3.76
N VAL A 28 -15.52 -26.50 -4.08
CA VAL A 28 -14.16 -27.06 -4.22
C VAL A 28 -13.40 -26.34 -5.35
N SER A 29 -14.04 -26.07 -6.47
CA SER A 29 -13.45 -25.32 -7.60
C SER A 29 -13.06 -23.90 -7.17
N SER A 30 -13.98 -23.18 -6.53
CA SER A 30 -13.72 -21.83 -6.01
C SER A 30 -12.58 -21.82 -4.98
N LYS A 31 -12.55 -22.80 -4.06
CA LYS A 31 -11.48 -22.95 -3.08
C LYS A 31 -10.11 -23.17 -3.73
N LYS A 32 -10.05 -23.99 -4.77
CA LYS A 32 -8.82 -24.22 -5.56
C LYS A 32 -8.32 -22.92 -6.20
N ALA A 33 -9.22 -22.12 -6.77
CA ALA A 33 -8.87 -20.84 -7.40
C ALA A 33 -8.36 -19.82 -6.37
N VAL A 34 -9.02 -19.69 -5.22
CA VAL A 34 -8.55 -18.85 -4.10
C VAL A 34 -7.17 -19.28 -3.63
N ASN A 35 -6.95 -20.57 -3.38
CA ASN A 35 -5.66 -21.09 -2.92
C ASN A 35 -4.55 -20.88 -3.97
N LYS A 36 -4.85 -21.01 -5.26
CA LYS A 36 -3.89 -20.71 -6.34
C LYS A 36 -3.46 -19.25 -6.31
N SER A 37 -4.41 -18.33 -6.21
CA SER A 37 -4.12 -16.88 -6.13
C SER A 37 -3.31 -16.53 -4.89
N ARG A 38 -3.64 -17.14 -3.74
CA ARG A 38 -2.90 -16.99 -2.49
C ARG A 38 -1.45 -17.46 -2.63
N ALA A 39 -1.23 -18.64 -3.22
CA ALA A 39 0.10 -19.17 -3.46
C ALA A 39 0.94 -18.31 -4.41
N LEU A 40 0.33 -17.75 -5.47
CA LEU A 40 1.02 -16.83 -6.38
C LEU A 40 1.55 -15.59 -5.65
N ILE A 41 0.71 -14.98 -4.81
CA ILE A 41 1.09 -13.81 -4.01
C ILE A 41 2.18 -14.18 -3.00
N ALA A 42 1.98 -15.26 -2.25
CA ALA A 42 2.93 -15.71 -1.23
C ALA A 42 4.31 -16.01 -1.82
N ASN A 43 4.36 -16.75 -2.94
CA ASN A 43 5.61 -17.07 -3.63
C ASN A 43 6.34 -15.79 -4.12
N GLY A 44 5.60 -14.82 -4.65
CA GLY A 44 6.18 -13.57 -5.12
C GLY A 44 6.70 -12.67 -4.01
N LEU A 45 6.19 -12.83 -2.79
CA LEU A 45 6.63 -12.09 -1.59
C LEU A 45 7.67 -12.86 -0.76
N GLY A 46 7.93 -14.13 -1.06
CA GLY A 46 8.84 -14.99 -0.29
C GLY A 46 8.28 -15.42 1.06
N CYS A 47 6.97 -15.68 1.18
CA CYS A 47 6.31 -16.06 2.42
C CYS A 47 5.42 -17.31 2.26
N ASP A 48 4.86 -17.79 3.38
CA ASP A 48 3.91 -18.89 3.36
C ASP A 48 2.50 -18.44 2.95
N SER A 49 1.76 -19.32 2.27
CA SER A 49 0.39 -19.01 1.83
C SER A 49 -0.57 -18.66 2.97
N ASN A 50 -0.39 -19.24 4.15
CA ASN A 50 -1.21 -18.98 5.34
C ASN A 50 -0.93 -17.60 6.00
N GLU A 51 0.09 -16.89 5.54
CA GLU A 51 0.43 -15.52 5.95
C GLU A 51 -0.26 -14.45 5.11
N ILE A 52 -0.97 -14.85 4.03
CA ILE A 52 -1.75 -13.95 3.18
C ILE A 52 -3.23 -14.00 3.60
N ILE A 53 -3.81 -12.87 3.93
CA ILE A 53 -5.20 -12.70 4.38
C ILE A 53 -5.90 -11.77 3.41
N PHE A 54 -6.90 -12.24 2.68
CA PHE A 54 -7.64 -11.40 1.73
C PHE A 54 -8.58 -10.42 2.43
N THR A 55 -8.57 -9.19 1.94
CA THR A 55 -9.36 -8.05 2.46
C THR A 55 -10.05 -7.33 1.31
N SER A 56 -10.84 -6.29 1.59
CA SER A 56 -11.45 -5.45 0.54
C SER A 56 -10.47 -4.46 -0.12
N GLY A 57 -9.25 -4.31 0.42
CA GLY A 57 -8.23 -3.39 -0.09
C GLY A 57 -7.23 -2.98 0.99
N ALA A 58 -6.28 -2.13 0.61
CA ALA A 58 -5.21 -1.68 1.51
C ALA A 58 -5.77 -0.98 2.76
N THR A 59 -6.82 -0.17 2.65
CA THR A 59 -7.43 0.52 3.80
C THR A 59 -7.93 -0.46 4.87
N GLU A 60 -8.63 -1.54 4.49
CA GLU A 60 -9.04 -2.58 5.43
C GLU A 60 -7.82 -3.29 6.04
N SER A 61 -6.83 -3.63 5.21
CA SER A 61 -5.59 -4.29 5.66
C SER A 61 -4.80 -3.45 6.66
N ILE A 62 -4.70 -2.13 6.43
CA ILE A 62 -4.05 -1.16 7.32
C ILE A 62 -4.78 -1.12 8.68
N ASN A 63 -6.10 -0.91 8.67
CA ASN A 63 -6.90 -0.90 9.89
C ASN A 63 -6.79 -2.23 10.65
N MET A 64 -6.83 -3.35 9.94
CA MET A 64 -6.72 -4.69 10.52
C MET A 64 -5.35 -4.90 11.17
N ALA A 65 -4.27 -4.48 10.53
CA ALA A 65 -2.91 -4.60 11.06
C ALA A 65 -2.71 -3.73 12.30
N ILE A 66 -2.99 -2.42 12.18
CA ILE A 66 -2.70 -1.44 13.23
C ILE A 66 -3.63 -1.62 14.43
N LYS A 67 -4.95 -1.72 14.21
CA LYS A 67 -5.90 -1.93 15.30
C LYS A 67 -5.76 -3.34 15.92
N GLY A 68 -5.50 -4.34 15.07
CA GLY A 68 -5.35 -5.72 15.51
C GLY A 68 -4.13 -5.94 16.42
N ILE A 69 -2.98 -5.32 16.12
CA ILE A 69 -1.79 -5.42 16.98
C ILE A 69 -1.97 -4.63 18.29
N VAL A 70 -2.66 -3.49 18.25
CA VAL A 70 -3.00 -2.72 19.46
C VAL A 70 -3.93 -3.54 20.37
N ALA A 71 -4.95 -4.18 19.81
CA ALA A 71 -5.91 -4.98 20.57
C ALA A 71 -5.27 -6.24 21.19
N SER A 72 -4.42 -6.95 20.43
CA SER A 72 -3.74 -8.16 20.89
C SER A 72 -2.57 -7.89 21.87
N SER A 73 -2.10 -6.66 21.98
CA SER A 73 -0.96 -6.31 22.85
C SER A 73 -1.35 -6.26 24.33
N ASN A 74 -0.60 -7.00 25.15
CA ASN A 74 -0.74 -7.02 26.61
C ASN A 74 0.00 -5.87 27.32
N LYS A 75 0.68 -4.95 26.58
CA LYS A 75 1.38 -3.81 27.18
C LYS A 75 0.36 -2.83 27.76
N THR A 76 0.58 -2.37 28.99
CA THR A 76 -0.27 -1.38 29.66
C THR A 76 -0.25 -0.04 28.94
N LYS A 77 0.94 0.39 28.50
CA LYS A 77 1.11 1.54 27.62
C LYS A 77 1.51 1.05 26.24
N LYS A 78 0.95 1.63 25.22
CA LYS A 78 1.18 1.24 23.83
C LYS A 78 1.68 2.45 23.05
N HIS A 79 2.75 2.26 22.30
CA HIS A 79 3.36 3.31 21.49
C HIS A 79 3.53 2.82 20.06
N ILE A 80 3.20 3.69 19.11
CA ILE A 80 3.35 3.47 17.66
C ILE A 80 4.25 4.58 17.11
N ILE A 81 5.18 4.22 16.24
CA ILE A 81 5.95 5.16 15.43
C ILE A 81 5.42 5.15 14.01
N THR A 82 5.13 6.32 13.47
CA THR A 82 4.65 6.53 12.11
C THR A 82 5.27 7.81 11.52
N PHE A 83 4.89 8.19 10.30
CA PHE A 83 5.48 9.33 9.60
C PHE A 83 4.41 10.28 9.09
N GLN A 84 4.75 11.58 9.01
CA GLN A 84 3.83 12.63 8.57
C GLN A 84 3.37 12.46 7.11
N THR A 85 4.11 11.71 6.28
CA THR A 85 3.82 11.47 4.87
C THR A 85 3.07 10.17 4.59
N GLU A 86 2.57 9.50 5.62
CA GLU A 86 1.76 8.29 5.49
C GLU A 86 0.45 8.55 4.72
N HIS A 87 -0.11 7.48 4.16
CA HIS A 87 -1.45 7.54 3.60
C HIS A 87 -2.50 7.82 4.69
N LYS A 88 -3.56 8.55 4.36
CA LYS A 88 -4.64 8.87 5.32
C LYS A 88 -5.21 7.65 6.05
N ALA A 89 -5.25 6.48 5.42
CA ALA A 89 -5.69 5.26 6.09
C ALA A 89 -4.83 4.88 7.30
N VAL A 90 -3.52 5.23 7.31
CA VAL A 90 -2.64 5.08 8.47
C VAL A 90 -2.85 6.24 9.44
N LEU A 91 -2.78 7.49 8.95
CA LEU A 91 -2.90 8.68 9.80
C LEU A 91 -4.22 8.73 10.58
N ASP A 92 -5.35 8.54 9.88
CA ASP A 92 -6.68 8.58 10.50
C ASP A 92 -6.90 7.38 11.46
N THR A 93 -6.24 6.23 11.19
CA THR A 93 -6.25 5.09 12.12
C THR A 93 -5.42 5.37 13.37
N CYS A 94 -4.28 6.03 13.23
CA CYS A 94 -3.44 6.45 14.35
C CYS A 94 -4.14 7.53 15.18
N ASP A 95 -4.72 8.55 14.57
CA ASP A 95 -5.52 9.58 15.25
C ASP A 95 -6.68 8.96 16.07
N TYR A 96 -7.41 8.01 15.48
CA TYR A 96 -8.42 7.25 16.22
C TYR A 96 -7.84 6.55 17.44
N LEU A 97 -6.64 5.97 17.35
CA LEU A 97 -6.01 5.24 18.44
C LEU A 97 -5.45 6.17 19.53
N GLU A 98 -4.98 7.37 19.18
CA GLU A 98 -4.59 8.39 20.17
C GLU A 98 -5.76 8.77 21.07
N ASN A 99 -6.97 8.89 20.49
CA ASN A 99 -8.20 9.10 21.26
C ASN A 99 -8.62 7.87 22.11
N ASN A 100 -7.86 6.75 22.03
CA ASN A 100 -8.08 5.50 22.77
C ASN A 100 -6.80 5.05 23.52
N ASP A 101 -6.10 5.99 24.14
CA ASP A 101 -4.94 5.78 25.05
C ASP A 101 -3.72 5.08 24.39
N VAL A 102 -3.53 5.23 23.09
CA VAL A 102 -2.31 4.81 22.39
C VAL A 102 -1.46 6.04 22.11
N GLU A 103 -0.21 6.04 22.51
CA GLU A 103 0.75 7.09 22.16
C GLU A 103 1.23 6.88 20.72
N VAL A 104 1.16 7.92 19.88
CA VAL A 104 1.64 7.88 18.49
C VAL A 104 2.71 8.95 18.29
N GLU A 105 3.86 8.56 17.78
CA GLU A 105 4.95 9.45 17.38
C GLU A 105 4.94 9.62 15.86
N TYR A 106 4.69 10.84 15.37
CA TYR A 106 4.71 11.17 13.93
C TYR A 106 6.07 11.79 13.58
N LEU A 107 6.95 10.99 13.01
CA LEU A 107 8.27 11.45 12.61
C LEU A 107 8.23 12.26 11.31
N THR A 108 9.16 13.20 11.20
CA THR A 108 9.34 14.04 10.00
C THR A 108 10.09 13.29 8.91
N VAL A 109 10.08 13.87 7.70
CA VAL A 109 10.87 13.44 6.55
C VAL A 109 11.73 14.62 6.07
N ASP A 110 12.69 14.35 5.21
CA ASP A 110 13.47 15.40 4.55
C ASP A 110 12.67 16.05 3.39
N GLU A 111 13.28 17.01 2.71
CA GLU A 111 12.71 17.75 1.57
C GLU A 111 12.37 16.86 0.35
N ASN A 112 12.96 15.67 0.27
CA ASN A 112 12.66 14.65 -0.74
C ASN A 112 11.67 13.59 -0.25
N GLY A 113 11.21 13.69 1.00
CA GLY A 113 10.29 12.77 1.63
C GLY A 113 10.95 11.50 2.17
N PHE A 114 12.29 11.44 2.31
CA PHE A 114 12.97 10.31 2.92
C PHE A 114 12.94 10.37 4.46
N ILE A 115 12.80 9.19 5.03
CA ILE A 115 12.87 8.97 6.47
C ILE A 115 14.34 8.98 6.91
N ASN A 116 14.64 9.74 7.98
CA ASN A 116 15.90 9.57 8.69
C ASN A 116 15.80 8.35 9.61
N THR A 117 16.50 7.29 9.27
CA THR A 117 16.44 6.03 10.02
C THR A 117 16.97 6.13 11.47
N ASN A 118 17.83 7.09 11.77
CA ASN A 118 18.28 7.35 13.14
C ASN A 118 17.14 7.82 14.04
N ASP A 119 16.19 8.58 13.53
CA ASP A 119 15.04 9.04 14.31
C ASP A 119 14.18 7.87 14.79
N ILE A 120 14.11 6.76 14.01
CA ILE A 120 13.44 5.53 14.44
C ILE A 120 14.17 4.93 15.63
N ILE A 121 15.52 4.83 15.57
CA ILE A 121 16.34 4.25 16.64
C ILE A 121 16.15 5.05 17.93
N ASP A 122 16.20 6.38 17.85
CA ASP A 122 16.10 7.28 18.99
C ASP A 122 14.70 7.29 19.63
N LYS A 123 13.66 6.98 18.85
CA LYS A 123 12.26 7.00 19.30
C LYS A 123 11.69 5.64 19.71
N ILE A 124 12.35 4.54 19.35
CA ILE A 124 11.95 3.22 19.86
C ILE A 124 12.16 3.17 21.38
N LYS A 125 11.11 2.80 22.09
CA LYS A 125 11.11 2.63 23.55
C LYS A 125 10.44 1.30 23.94
N LYS A 126 10.49 0.95 25.22
CA LYS A 126 9.95 -0.32 25.74
C LYS A 126 8.47 -0.50 25.42
N GLU A 127 7.73 0.58 25.38
CA GLU A 127 6.28 0.63 25.09
C GLU A 127 5.97 0.49 23.58
N THR A 128 6.96 0.67 22.70
CA THR A 128 6.75 0.58 21.24
C THR A 128 6.27 -0.81 20.86
N ILE A 129 5.13 -0.88 20.18
CA ILE A 129 4.50 -2.12 19.71
C ILE A 129 4.48 -2.23 18.20
N LEU A 130 4.70 -1.13 17.47
CA LEU A 130 4.64 -1.09 16.01
C LEU A 130 5.44 0.10 15.48
N VAL A 131 6.14 -0.13 14.37
CA VAL A 131 6.59 0.93 13.45
C VAL A 131 5.79 0.76 12.16
N THR A 132 5.20 1.85 11.63
CA THR A 132 4.46 1.82 10.36
C THR A 132 5.14 2.72 9.33
N VAL A 133 5.27 2.23 8.08
CA VAL A 133 5.96 2.94 7.00
C VAL A 133 5.25 2.76 5.67
N LEU A 134 4.93 3.87 5.00
CA LEU A 134 4.53 3.89 3.60
C LEU A 134 5.76 3.60 2.73
N HIS A 135 5.83 2.43 2.09
CA HIS A 135 6.98 2.02 1.28
C HIS A 135 7.23 2.96 0.10
N GLY A 136 6.17 3.37 -0.57
CA GLY A 136 6.28 4.32 -1.67
C GLY A 136 5.18 5.37 -1.63
N ASN A 137 5.58 6.62 -1.56
CA ASN A 137 4.63 7.72 -1.45
C ASN A 137 3.85 7.92 -2.77
N ASN A 138 2.53 7.96 -2.67
CA ASN A 138 1.63 8.06 -3.82
C ASN A 138 1.65 9.43 -4.51
N GLU A 139 2.10 10.48 -3.83
CA GLU A 139 2.13 11.85 -4.36
C GLU A 139 3.50 12.17 -4.95
N ILE A 140 4.56 12.13 -4.15
CA ILE A 140 5.90 12.54 -4.56
C ILE A 140 6.80 11.39 -5.02
N GLY A 141 6.31 10.16 -4.95
CA GLY A 141 6.98 8.97 -5.49
C GLY A 141 8.13 8.40 -4.65
N THR A 142 8.51 9.02 -3.55
CA THR A 142 9.65 8.59 -2.71
C THR A 142 9.50 7.14 -2.26
N VAL A 143 10.54 6.34 -2.48
CA VAL A 143 10.61 4.93 -2.05
C VAL A 143 11.52 4.79 -0.84
N GLN A 144 10.96 4.39 0.30
CA GLN A 144 11.67 4.28 1.57
C GLN A 144 12.60 3.06 1.63
N PRO A 145 13.73 3.13 2.36
CA PRO A 145 14.71 2.04 2.49
C PRO A 145 14.22 0.96 3.47
N ILE A 146 13.15 0.23 3.11
CA ILE A 146 12.43 -0.71 4.01
C ILE A 146 13.36 -1.76 4.60
N LYS A 147 14.36 -2.25 3.86
CA LYS A 147 15.30 -3.24 4.38
C LYS A 147 16.08 -2.71 5.60
N ILE A 148 16.58 -1.48 5.52
CA ILE A 148 17.32 -0.85 6.64
C ILE A 148 16.37 -0.64 7.82
N ILE A 149 15.17 -0.16 7.57
CA ILE A 149 14.15 0.06 8.62
C ILE A 149 13.75 -1.30 9.25
N GLY A 150 13.62 -2.34 8.45
CA GLY A 150 13.33 -3.68 8.93
C GLY A 150 14.42 -4.25 9.83
N GLU A 151 15.69 -4.06 9.49
CA GLU A 151 16.84 -4.46 10.31
C GLU A 151 16.82 -3.72 11.68
N ILE A 152 16.52 -2.42 11.69
CA ILE A 152 16.37 -1.61 12.92
C ILE A 152 15.24 -2.18 13.79
N CYS A 153 14.08 -2.42 13.19
CA CYS A 153 12.90 -2.95 13.89
C CYS A 153 13.16 -4.35 14.46
N GLN A 154 13.81 -5.23 13.69
CA GLN A 154 14.18 -6.58 14.14
C GLN A 154 15.14 -6.53 15.33
N ASN A 155 16.18 -5.69 15.28
CA ASN A 155 17.15 -5.53 16.37
C ASN A 155 16.47 -5.02 17.65
N ALA A 156 15.42 -4.21 17.52
CA ALA A 156 14.65 -3.69 18.65
C ALA A 156 13.50 -4.64 19.09
N ASN A 157 13.27 -5.76 18.39
CA ASN A 157 12.12 -6.65 18.58
C ASN A 157 10.76 -5.92 18.47
N VAL A 158 10.66 -4.96 17.56
CA VAL A 158 9.43 -4.22 17.26
C VAL A 158 8.97 -4.62 15.85
N PRO A 159 7.71 -5.05 15.65
CA PRO A 159 7.20 -5.37 14.34
C PRO A 159 7.14 -4.16 13.42
N LEU A 160 7.52 -4.36 12.14
CA LEU A 160 7.39 -3.39 11.07
C LEU A 160 6.14 -3.71 10.25
N PHE A 161 5.22 -2.73 10.16
CA PHE A 161 4.13 -2.73 9.19
C PHE A 161 4.48 -1.83 8.01
N VAL A 162 4.21 -2.32 6.80
CA VAL A 162 4.51 -1.60 5.54
C VAL A 162 3.22 -1.41 4.72
N ASP A 163 2.86 -0.16 4.44
CA ASP A 163 1.89 0.12 3.38
C ASP A 163 2.58 0.05 2.02
N ALA A 164 2.37 -1.05 1.32
CA ALA A 164 2.91 -1.29 -0.02
C ALA A 164 1.88 -1.08 -1.14
N ALA A 165 0.78 -0.37 -0.88
CA ALA A 165 -0.28 -0.18 -1.87
C ALA A 165 0.24 0.37 -3.20
N GLN A 166 1.25 1.23 -3.20
CA GLN A 166 1.82 1.82 -4.41
C GLN A 166 3.00 1.06 -4.98
N THR A 167 3.65 0.20 -4.20
CA THR A 167 4.89 -0.49 -4.59
C THR A 167 4.72 -1.96 -4.90
N PHE A 168 3.68 -2.61 -4.33
CA PHE A 168 3.34 -4.00 -4.64
C PHE A 168 3.19 -4.22 -6.15
N GLY A 169 3.93 -5.19 -6.68
CA GLY A 169 4.00 -5.50 -8.12
C GLY A 169 4.88 -4.57 -8.94
N LYS A 170 5.11 -3.32 -8.54
CA LYS A 170 5.95 -2.35 -9.27
C LYS A 170 7.41 -2.42 -8.88
N ILE A 171 7.69 -2.72 -7.61
CA ILE A 171 9.03 -2.88 -7.05
C ILE A 171 9.12 -4.28 -6.46
N PRO A 172 10.26 -4.99 -6.60
CA PRO A 172 10.46 -6.28 -5.95
C PRO A 172 10.36 -6.14 -4.42
N ILE A 173 9.55 -6.99 -3.79
CA ILE A 173 9.41 -7.04 -2.34
C ILE A 173 9.60 -8.50 -1.91
N ASN A 174 10.55 -8.74 -1.02
CA ASN A 174 10.70 -9.99 -0.28
C ASN A 174 10.53 -9.67 1.21
N VAL A 175 9.44 -10.12 1.80
CA VAL A 175 9.06 -9.74 3.17
C VAL A 175 10.04 -10.25 4.22
N ASN A 176 10.67 -11.40 3.99
CA ASN A 176 11.66 -11.97 4.90
C ASN A 176 12.99 -11.21 4.83
N GLU A 177 13.49 -10.94 3.62
CA GLU A 177 14.76 -10.21 3.42
C GLU A 177 14.67 -8.74 3.87
N MET A 178 13.47 -8.16 3.79
CA MET A 178 13.21 -6.78 4.20
C MET A 178 12.78 -6.65 5.66
N GLY A 179 12.67 -7.75 6.41
CA GLY A 179 12.28 -7.70 7.81
C GLY A 179 10.86 -7.22 8.07
N ILE A 180 9.97 -7.37 7.09
CA ILE A 180 8.58 -6.92 7.17
C ILE A 180 7.78 -7.93 7.99
N ALA A 181 7.08 -7.45 9.00
CA ALA A 181 6.22 -8.29 9.84
C ALA A 181 4.77 -8.32 9.35
N MET A 182 4.29 -7.21 8.81
CA MET A 182 2.97 -7.08 8.19
C MET A 182 3.04 -6.13 6.98
N MET A 183 2.21 -6.38 5.96
CA MET A 183 2.19 -5.53 4.76
C MET A 183 0.79 -5.47 4.16
N ALA A 184 0.34 -4.27 3.79
CA ALA A 184 -0.91 -4.06 3.07
C ALA A 184 -0.68 -3.82 1.58
N ALA A 185 -1.57 -4.37 0.74
CA ALA A 185 -1.59 -4.08 -0.69
C ALA A 185 -3.01 -4.10 -1.26
N SER A 186 -3.19 -3.51 -2.45
CA SER A 186 -4.47 -3.40 -3.13
C SER A 186 -4.36 -3.73 -4.61
N SER A 187 -5.31 -4.51 -5.10
CA SER A 187 -5.35 -5.03 -6.47
C SER A 187 -5.43 -3.95 -7.56
N HIS A 188 -6.23 -2.90 -7.33
CA HIS A 188 -6.47 -1.86 -8.33
C HIS A 188 -5.24 -0.99 -8.64
N LYS A 189 -4.17 -1.09 -7.86
CA LYS A 189 -2.90 -0.38 -8.11
C LYS A 189 -1.97 -1.13 -9.07
N ILE A 190 -2.33 -2.37 -9.41
CA ILE A 190 -1.62 -3.24 -10.35
C ILE A 190 -2.54 -3.75 -11.48
N TYR A 191 -3.48 -2.91 -11.91
CA TYR A 191 -4.45 -3.21 -12.99
C TYR A 191 -5.43 -4.35 -12.70
N GLY A 192 -5.57 -4.79 -11.45
CA GLY A 192 -6.59 -5.71 -10.97
C GLY A 192 -7.89 -4.99 -10.57
N PRO A 193 -8.90 -5.73 -10.06
CA PRO A 193 -10.18 -5.15 -9.66
C PRO A 193 -10.09 -4.28 -8.40
N LYS A 194 -11.00 -3.31 -8.29
CA LYS A 194 -11.29 -2.59 -7.04
C LYS A 194 -12.01 -3.53 -6.06
N GLY A 195 -11.99 -3.20 -4.78
CA GLY A 195 -12.73 -3.96 -3.75
C GLY A 195 -12.07 -5.28 -3.34
N ILE A 196 -10.79 -5.45 -3.62
CA ILE A 196 -9.96 -6.56 -3.17
C ILE A 196 -8.52 -6.10 -2.90
N GLY A 197 -7.92 -6.65 -1.84
CA GLY A 197 -6.54 -6.51 -1.44
C GLY A 197 -6.15 -7.63 -0.50
N PHE A 198 -5.05 -7.49 0.17
CA PHE A 198 -4.62 -8.45 1.18
C PHE A 198 -3.77 -7.78 2.27
N LEU A 199 -3.75 -8.43 3.42
CA LEU A 199 -2.77 -8.26 4.47
C LEU A 199 -1.82 -9.46 4.44
N TYR A 200 -0.52 -9.23 4.25
CA TYR A 200 0.51 -10.16 4.67
C TYR A 200 0.73 -9.97 6.17
N LYS A 201 0.80 -11.06 6.92
CA LYS A 201 1.10 -11.08 8.34
C LYS A 201 1.92 -12.31 8.67
N THR A 202 3.17 -12.12 9.16
CA THR A 202 3.99 -13.25 9.59
C THR A 202 3.29 -14.05 10.68
N ASN A 203 3.44 -15.38 10.65
CA ASN A 203 2.87 -16.27 11.66
C ASN A 203 3.38 -16.00 13.10
N LYS A 204 4.48 -15.24 13.23
CA LYS A 204 5.10 -14.91 14.53
C LYS A 204 4.35 -13.82 15.31
N ILE A 205 3.45 -13.06 14.64
CA ILE A 205 2.73 -11.93 15.24
C ILE A 205 1.27 -12.29 15.41
N LEU A 206 0.74 -11.96 16.59
CA LEU A 206 -0.69 -12.05 16.87
C LEU A 206 -1.36 -10.70 16.60
N ILE A 207 -2.50 -10.75 15.96
CA ILE A 207 -3.41 -9.62 15.81
C ILE A 207 -4.83 -10.09 16.12
N ASP A 208 -5.63 -9.22 16.72
CA ASP A 208 -7.05 -9.48 16.88
C ASP A 208 -7.81 -9.18 15.58
N PRO A 209 -8.86 -9.95 15.25
CA PRO A 209 -9.64 -9.73 14.05
C PRO A 209 -10.41 -8.40 14.13
N LEU A 210 -10.43 -7.65 13.01
CA LEU A 210 -11.23 -6.44 12.88
C LEU A 210 -12.71 -6.77 12.58
N ILE A 211 -12.95 -7.83 11.78
CA ILE A 211 -14.28 -8.25 11.35
C ILE A 211 -14.56 -9.65 11.88
N HIS A 212 -15.53 -9.76 12.77
CA HIS A 212 -15.97 -11.02 13.41
C HIS A 212 -17.08 -11.70 12.59
N GLY A 213 -17.19 -13.04 12.71
CA GLY A 213 -18.24 -13.82 12.05
C GLY A 213 -17.81 -15.28 11.80
N GLY A 214 -18.03 -15.81 10.61
CA GLY A 214 -17.88 -17.23 10.26
C GLY A 214 -16.45 -17.81 10.21
N GLY A 215 -15.44 -17.14 10.75
CA GLY A 215 -14.07 -17.68 10.91
C GLY A 215 -13.28 -17.85 9.62
N HIS A 216 -13.65 -17.17 8.54
CA HIS A 216 -12.87 -17.19 7.29
C HIS A 216 -11.47 -16.59 7.51
N GLU A 217 -10.57 -16.83 6.55
CA GLU A 217 -9.19 -16.33 6.61
C GLU A 217 -8.53 -16.64 7.96
N HIS A 218 -8.61 -17.91 8.38
CA HIS A 218 -8.03 -18.40 9.64
C HIS A 218 -8.61 -17.71 10.91
N GLY A 219 -9.84 -17.19 10.83
CA GLY A 219 -10.47 -16.45 11.92
C GLY A 219 -10.11 -14.98 11.98
N LEU A 220 -9.20 -14.52 11.14
CA LEU A 220 -8.69 -13.15 11.15
C LEU A 220 -9.56 -12.17 10.36
N ARG A 221 -10.29 -12.64 9.35
CA ARG A 221 -11.18 -11.80 8.54
C ARG A 221 -12.42 -12.59 8.11
N SER A 222 -13.50 -12.38 8.79
CA SER A 222 -14.77 -13.08 8.50
C SER A 222 -15.52 -12.45 7.31
N GLY A 223 -16.37 -13.26 6.67
CA GLY A 223 -17.15 -12.91 5.48
C GLY A 223 -16.82 -13.80 4.30
N THR A 224 -17.85 -14.18 3.51
CA THR A 224 -17.66 -15.01 2.32
C THR A 224 -16.63 -14.38 1.39
N LEU A 225 -15.69 -15.19 0.90
CA LEU A 225 -14.58 -14.72 0.07
C LEU A 225 -15.08 -14.22 -1.29
N ASN A 226 -14.58 -13.08 -1.72
CA ASN A 226 -14.78 -12.54 -3.06
C ASN A 226 -13.91 -13.31 -4.08
N VAL A 227 -14.39 -14.47 -4.52
CA VAL A 227 -13.60 -15.40 -5.37
C VAL A 227 -13.14 -14.73 -6.65
N SER A 228 -14.04 -14.05 -7.38
CA SER A 228 -13.69 -13.34 -8.61
C SER A 228 -12.64 -12.26 -8.40
N GLY A 229 -12.80 -11.46 -7.34
CA GLY A 229 -11.81 -10.44 -6.97
C GLY A 229 -10.45 -11.03 -6.60
N ILE A 230 -10.43 -12.12 -5.84
CA ILE A 230 -9.20 -12.83 -5.44
C ILE A 230 -8.47 -13.40 -6.65
N VAL A 231 -9.20 -14.01 -7.56
CA VAL A 231 -8.64 -14.52 -8.83
C VAL A 231 -8.07 -13.38 -9.67
N GLY A 232 -8.80 -12.27 -9.75
CA GLY A 232 -8.34 -11.05 -10.43
C GLY A 232 -7.08 -10.47 -9.83
N LEU A 233 -6.97 -10.41 -8.49
CA LEU A 233 -5.75 -9.97 -7.80
C LEU A 233 -4.57 -10.91 -8.08
N GLY A 234 -4.76 -12.23 -7.98
CA GLY A 234 -3.71 -13.21 -8.27
C GLY A 234 -3.20 -13.14 -9.70
N GLU A 235 -4.10 -13.02 -10.68
CA GLU A 235 -3.72 -12.87 -12.09
C GLU A 235 -3.04 -11.52 -12.37
N ALA A 236 -3.54 -10.42 -11.80
CA ALA A 236 -2.91 -9.10 -11.94
C ALA A 236 -1.48 -9.12 -11.40
N PHE A 237 -1.25 -9.76 -10.26
CA PHE A 237 0.08 -9.88 -9.68
C PHE A 237 1.00 -10.76 -10.54
N ASN A 238 0.51 -11.88 -11.05
CA ASN A 238 1.28 -12.73 -11.98
C ASN A 238 1.73 -11.93 -13.21
N ARG A 239 0.79 -11.24 -13.84
CA ARG A 239 1.07 -10.44 -15.03
C ARG A 239 2.04 -9.31 -14.80
N ILE A 240 1.86 -8.53 -13.72
CA ILE A 240 2.79 -7.42 -13.45
C ILE A 240 4.19 -7.92 -13.12
N ASN A 241 4.35 -9.07 -12.49
CA ASN A 241 5.65 -9.68 -12.26
C ASN A 241 6.36 -10.07 -13.56
N GLU A 242 5.62 -10.60 -14.55
CA GLU A 242 6.16 -10.94 -15.86
C GLU A 242 6.57 -9.69 -16.67
N LEU A 243 5.85 -8.58 -16.52
CA LEU A 243 5.97 -7.40 -17.36
C LEU A 243 6.69 -6.23 -16.66
N ARG A 244 7.03 -6.34 -15.39
CA ARG A 244 7.48 -5.25 -14.51
C ARG A 244 8.58 -4.40 -15.12
N GLU A 245 9.66 -5.00 -15.56
CA GLU A 245 10.82 -4.28 -16.09
C GLU A 245 10.42 -3.47 -17.33
N ARG A 246 9.74 -4.13 -18.27
CA ARG A 246 9.26 -3.49 -19.50
C ARG A 246 8.29 -2.34 -19.23
N GLU A 247 7.33 -2.54 -18.32
CA GLU A 247 6.34 -1.49 -18.00
C GLU A 247 7.00 -0.31 -17.26
N ASN A 248 7.94 -0.60 -16.35
CA ASN A 248 8.70 0.44 -15.66
C ASN A 248 9.56 1.26 -16.63
N GLU A 249 10.27 0.61 -17.55
CA GLU A 249 11.06 1.28 -18.58
C GLU A 249 10.19 2.16 -19.49
N LYS A 250 9.05 1.62 -19.93
CA LYS A 250 8.07 2.37 -20.73
C LYS A 250 7.57 3.62 -20.00
N MET A 251 7.18 3.49 -18.73
CA MET A 251 6.70 4.63 -17.93
C MET A 251 7.78 5.69 -17.74
N ASN A 252 9.01 5.28 -17.45
CA ASN A 252 10.14 6.22 -17.31
C ASN A 252 10.46 6.94 -18.63
N THR A 253 10.42 6.22 -19.76
CA THR A 253 10.58 6.83 -21.09
C THR A 253 9.52 7.88 -21.37
N GLN A 254 8.25 7.61 -21.02
CA GLN A 254 7.16 8.57 -21.19
C GLN A 254 7.33 9.81 -20.31
N ILE A 255 7.78 9.66 -19.05
CA ILE A 255 8.09 10.80 -18.17
C ILE A 255 9.22 11.64 -18.77
N ASN A 256 10.31 11.03 -19.21
CA ASN A 256 11.44 11.73 -19.80
C ASN A 256 11.01 12.52 -21.04
N SER A 257 10.21 11.93 -21.93
CA SER A 257 9.66 12.63 -23.11
C SER A 257 8.75 13.81 -22.74
N LEU A 258 7.96 13.68 -21.67
CA LEU A 258 7.13 14.79 -21.15
C LEU A 258 8.00 15.94 -20.67
N LEU A 259 9.02 15.65 -19.85
CA LEU A 259 9.93 16.67 -19.31
C LEU A 259 10.77 17.34 -20.41
N GLU A 260 11.20 16.58 -21.41
CA GLU A 260 11.87 17.14 -22.58
C GLU A 260 10.95 18.11 -23.35
N SER A 261 9.69 17.75 -23.51
CA SER A 261 8.68 18.63 -24.13
C SER A 261 8.47 19.93 -23.34
N PHE A 262 8.47 19.85 -21.99
CA PHE A 262 8.40 21.03 -21.12
C PHE A 262 9.60 21.94 -21.28
N ASN A 263 10.81 21.38 -21.35
CA ASN A 263 12.05 22.11 -21.58
C ASN A 263 12.06 22.81 -22.95
N ILE A 264 11.64 22.11 -24.01
CA ILE A 264 11.51 22.70 -25.36
C ILE A 264 10.50 23.86 -25.39
N ALA A 265 9.38 23.71 -24.65
CA ALA A 265 8.36 24.74 -24.54
C ALA A 265 8.79 25.91 -23.63
N GLY A 266 9.91 25.83 -22.94
CA GLY A 266 10.41 26.87 -22.03
C GLY A 266 9.57 27.02 -20.76
N LEU A 267 8.90 25.95 -20.30
CA LEU A 267 8.11 25.98 -19.07
C LEU A 267 9.03 26.03 -17.85
N ASP A 268 8.70 26.87 -16.88
CA ASP A 268 9.38 26.92 -15.57
C ASP A 268 8.65 25.99 -14.59
N TYR A 269 9.30 24.91 -14.24
CA TYR A 269 8.72 23.87 -13.38
C TYR A 269 9.71 23.33 -12.36
N LEU A 270 9.18 22.75 -11.29
CA LEU A 270 9.92 21.97 -10.29
C LEU A 270 9.31 20.57 -10.19
N ILE A 271 10.16 19.59 -9.94
CA ILE A 271 9.72 18.21 -9.63
C ILE A 271 9.81 18.04 -8.13
N ASN A 272 8.68 17.69 -7.48
CA ASN A 272 8.63 17.40 -6.06
C ASN A 272 9.01 15.94 -5.80
N GLY A 273 9.74 15.72 -4.69
CA GLY A 273 10.29 14.41 -4.32
C GLY A 273 11.61 14.08 -5.05
N PRO A 274 12.18 12.89 -4.81
CA PRO A 274 13.54 12.56 -5.22
C PRO A 274 13.66 12.32 -6.72
N GLU A 275 14.85 12.57 -7.26
CA GLU A 275 15.21 12.18 -8.63
C GLU A 275 15.36 10.66 -8.75
N ASN A 276 16.05 10.05 -7.78
CA ASN A 276 16.28 8.61 -7.69
C ASN A 276 15.47 7.98 -6.54
N ASN A 277 15.31 6.67 -6.52
CA ASN A 277 14.47 5.96 -5.56
C ASN A 277 13.01 6.45 -5.58
N ARG A 278 12.47 6.57 -6.78
CA ARG A 278 11.10 6.99 -7.07
C ARG A 278 10.30 5.80 -7.60
N ILE A 279 9.01 5.75 -7.26
CA ILE A 279 8.07 4.77 -7.84
C ILE A 279 8.05 4.94 -9.37
N PRO A 280 8.29 3.88 -10.16
CA PRO A 280 8.18 3.96 -11.61
C PRO A 280 6.83 4.51 -12.06
N GLY A 281 6.85 5.46 -12.99
CA GLY A 281 5.63 6.09 -13.51
C GLY A 281 4.99 7.16 -12.61
N ASN A 282 5.59 7.49 -11.46
CA ASN A 282 5.14 8.61 -10.63
C ASN A 282 5.88 9.89 -11.01
N ILE A 283 5.15 10.99 -11.14
CA ILE A 283 5.70 12.33 -11.25
C ILE A 283 4.80 13.33 -10.53
N ASN A 284 5.39 14.25 -9.78
CA ASN A 284 4.73 15.36 -9.13
C ASN A 284 5.41 16.66 -9.57
N ILE A 285 4.68 17.54 -10.24
CA ILE A 285 5.23 18.73 -10.89
C ILE A 285 4.54 19.98 -10.33
N CYS A 286 5.33 20.97 -9.94
CA CYS A 286 4.89 22.33 -9.70
C CYS A 286 5.20 23.18 -10.95
N LEU A 287 4.19 23.67 -11.65
CA LEU A 287 4.34 24.65 -12.72
C LEU A 287 4.28 26.04 -12.10
N LYS A 288 5.39 26.79 -12.14
CA LYS A 288 5.46 28.09 -11.49
C LYS A 288 4.48 29.10 -12.10
N GLY A 289 3.72 29.76 -11.25
CA GLY A 289 2.73 30.75 -11.66
C GLY A 289 1.45 30.17 -12.27
N VAL A 290 1.25 28.85 -12.20
CA VAL A 290 0.04 28.19 -12.72
C VAL A 290 -0.76 27.63 -11.54
N ASP A 291 -2.03 28.02 -11.45
CA ASP A 291 -2.97 27.46 -10.49
C ASP A 291 -3.38 26.04 -10.91
N ALA A 292 -3.28 25.06 -9.99
CA ALA A 292 -3.54 23.67 -10.30
C ALA A 292 -5.03 23.38 -10.58
N ASP A 293 -5.97 24.09 -9.93
CA ASP A 293 -7.41 23.93 -10.17
C ASP A 293 -7.80 24.48 -11.55
N TRP A 294 -7.22 25.64 -11.92
CA TRP A 294 -7.36 26.19 -13.25
C TRP A 294 -6.82 25.20 -14.29
N LEU A 295 -5.62 24.64 -14.07
CA LEU A 295 -4.98 23.69 -15.00
C LEU A 295 -5.83 22.44 -15.22
N THR A 296 -6.35 21.83 -14.13
CA THR A 296 -7.22 20.64 -14.25
C THR A 296 -8.51 20.94 -15.00
N THR A 297 -9.05 22.15 -14.88
CA THR A 297 -10.24 22.60 -15.59
C THR A 297 -9.96 22.81 -17.09
N MET A 298 -8.79 23.36 -17.42
CA MET A 298 -8.40 23.67 -18.80
C MET A 298 -7.94 22.45 -19.59
N LEU A 299 -7.61 21.33 -18.92
CA LEU A 299 -7.13 20.09 -19.53
C LEU A 299 -8.09 18.91 -19.24
N PRO A 300 -9.36 18.96 -19.62
CA PRO A 300 -10.36 17.96 -19.26
C PRO A 300 -10.07 16.56 -19.83
N ASP A 301 -9.30 16.49 -20.91
CA ASP A 301 -8.92 15.23 -21.55
C ASP A 301 -7.67 14.58 -20.94
N ILE A 302 -7.01 15.24 -19.99
CA ILE A 302 -5.82 14.75 -19.30
C ILE A 302 -6.17 14.45 -17.83
N ALA A 303 -6.04 13.20 -17.44
CA ALA A 303 -6.29 12.79 -16.06
C ALA A 303 -5.11 13.16 -15.16
N ILE A 304 -5.10 14.39 -14.67
CA ILE A 304 -4.15 14.88 -13.66
C ILE A 304 -4.86 15.07 -12.32
N ALA A 305 -4.11 14.98 -11.22
CA ALA A 305 -4.63 15.19 -9.89
C ALA A 305 -3.83 16.27 -9.16
N ARG A 306 -4.52 17.09 -8.37
CA ARG A 306 -3.95 18.02 -7.43
C ARG A 306 -3.75 17.30 -6.08
N GLY A 307 -2.53 16.83 -5.80
CA GLY A 307 -2.26 16.02 -4.61
C GLY A 307 -2.90 14.61 -4.68
N SER A 308 -3.29 14.03 -3.55
CA SER A 308 -3.91 12.71 -3.55
C SER A 308 -5.38 12.76 -4.00
N ALA A 309 -5.81 11.75 -4.76
CA ALA A 309 -7.21 11.61 -5.19
C ALA A 309 -8.20 11.52 -4.00
N CYS A 310 -7.72 11.09 -2.82
CA CYS A 310 -8.55 10.97 -1.61
C CYS A 310 -8.80 12.31 -0.90
N THR A 311 -8.04 13.35 -1.21
CA THR A 311 -8.18 14.70 -0.62
C THR A 311 -8.68 15.74 -1.61
N SER A 312 -8.99 15.34 -2.84
CA SER A 312 -9.44 16.25 -3.91
C SER A 312 -10.76 17.00 -3.61
N GLU A 313 -11.55 16.53 -2.63
CA GLU A 313 -12.77 17.20 -2.18
C GLU A 313 -12.51 18.32 -1.15
N THR A 314 -11.31 18.40 -0.59
CA THR A 314 -10.92 19.44 0.36
C THR A 314 -10.03 20.46 -0.31
N LEU A 315 -10.31 21.75 -0.11
CA LEU A 315 -9.49 22.89 -0.59
C LEU A 315 -8.14 22.99 0.16
N GLN A 316 -7.82 22.02 1.03
CA GLN A 316 -6.58 22.06 1.79
C GLN A 316 -5.40 21.51 0.98
N PRO A 317 -4.21 22.13 1.09
CA PRO A 317 -2.99 21.63 0.49
C PRO A 317 -2.63 20.24 0.99
N SER A 318 -1.90 19.48 0.17
CA SER A 318 -1.45 18.13 0.52
C SER A 318 -0.61 18.17 1.80
N HIS A 319 -0.96 17.28 2.75
CA HIS A 319 -0.14 17.08 3.96
C HIS A 319 1.27 16.59 3.62
N VAL A 320 1.43 15.84 2.52
CA VAL A 320 2.74 15.35 2.03
C VAL A 320 3.60 16.51 1.58
N LEU A 321 3.05 17.42 0.74
CA LEU A 321 3.79 18.57 0.25
C LEU A 321 4.19 19.52 1.40
N ARG A 322 3.31 19.71 2.37
CA ARG A 322 3.65 20.48 3.59
C ARG A 322 4.74 19.80 4.42
N ALA A 323 4.69 18.47 4.57
CA ALA A 323 5.68 17.71 5.33
C ALA A 323 7.09 17.80 4.73
N ILE A 324 7.22 17.98 3.40
CA ILE A 324 8.52 18.18 2.73
C ILE A 324 8.92 19.68 2.66
N GLY A 325 8.20 20.57 3.35
CA GLY A 325 8.54 21.99 3.48
C GLY A 325 8.02 22.90 2.38
N LEU A 326 7.10 22.44 1.53
CA LEU A 326 6.47 23.31 0.54
C LEU A 326 5.33 24.12 1.16
N SER A 327 5.34 25.42 0.90
CA SER A 327 4.24 26.34 1.24
C SER A 327 3.11 26.25 0.21
N ASP A 328 1.94 26.73 0.60
CA ASP A 328 0.77 26.89 -0.27
C ASP A 328 1.06 27.86 -1.42
#